data_f69e8b1aee203f7b0cb0e44257cd64b0
#
_entry.id   f69e8b1aee203f7b0cb0e44257cd64b0
#
_cell.length_a   1.000
_cell.length_b   1.000
_cell.length_c   1.000
_cell.angle_alpha   90.00
_cell.angle_beta   90.00
_cell.angle_gamma   90.00
#
_symmetry.space_group_name_H-M   'P 1'
#
loop_
_entity.id
_entity.type
_entity.pdbx_description
1 polymer ?
#
loop_
_entity_poly.entity_id
_entity_poly.type
_entity_poly.pdbx_seq_one_letter_code
_entity_poly.pdbx_strand_id
1 'polypeptide(L)'
;MECLQTLILTHHRWARIFKHALEVFKESECENVSIQLAASQNRDRRRWNLPTADEVAVVIPGDGTQSYGRRDIAIHLRDGPLRKISDGSPMYECLQYPFLFIHGEDGYHYNLQMSPLKENRLSPTDYVAYRIQHRQNEFSLLLRSGRLFQQYLVDMWATADQNRLNYLRYHQGDIRASLYAGLVDAIDNDMNLEDVGQRFILPSSYTGGPRYMKQCLQDSLALARYYRQIDLFITVTCNPNWPEIARELLPGQTAADRPDLCARVFHMKKKAIIEEIYKKGIFGKAVAYVYTIEFQKRGLPHAHILVFLKDGEKILTPADIDTTIRAYWPDPDTEPMLFETVKRCMVHSCGDRCLENGKCTRRFPKAFQPHTSIDGEGYPLYYRPDSGQEYEVNGVMVDNRWIVPYNPYLSAKFDCHINVESLVSFSTLKYVHKYIHKGSDRATLEVSPFISSTFSPC
;
A
#
# COMPACT_ATOMS: atom_id res chain seq x y z
N MET A 1 -31.09 9.09 10.69
CA MET A 1 -30.58 10.23 9.90
C MET A 1 -30.66 11.52 10.72
N GLU A 2 -31.78 11.92 11.24
CA GLU A 2 -31.96 13.17 12.03
C GLU A 2 -31.01 13.30 13.23
N CYS A 3 -30.79 12.23 14.02
CA CYS A 3 -29.83 12.27 15.13
C CYS A 3 -28.40 12.55 14.67
N LEU A 4 -27.95 11.97 13.55
CA LEU A 4 -26.62 12.19 13.02
C LEU A 4 -26.47 13.61 12.45
N GLN A 5 -27.50 14.11 11.77
CA GLN A 5 -27.53 15.49 11.28
C GLN A 5 -27.50 16.48 12.44
N THR A 6 -28.28 16.24 13.49
CA THR A 6 -28.27 17.08 14.71
C THR A 6 -26.90 17.07 15.38
N LEU A 7 -26.25 15.90 15.49
CA LEU A 7 -24.92 15.77 16.07
C LEU A 7 -23.89 16.61 15.29
N ILE A 8 -23.86 16.47 13.96
CA ILE A 8 -22.95 17.24 13.11
C ILE A 8 -23.23 18.74 13.21
N LEU A 9 -24.49 19.17 13.11
CA LEU A 9 -24.87 20.58 13.21
C LEU A 9 -24.58 21.18 14.59
N THR A 10 -24.56 20.37 15.64
CA THR A 10 -24.26 20.82 17.00
C THR A 10 -22.75 20.94 17.24
N HIS A 11 -21.95 20.00 16.76
CA HIS A 11 -20.54 19.88 17.15
C HIS A 11 -19.56 20.28 16.05
N HIS A 12 -19.90 20.08 14.77
CA HIS A 12 -19.00 20.29 13.66
C HIS A 12 -18.91 21.78 13.30
N ARG A 13 -17.76 22.41 13.55
CA ARG A 13 -17.51 23.85 13.36
C ARG A 13 -17.92 24.33 11.95
N TRP A 14 -17.46 23.66 10.91
CA TRP A 14 -17.72 24.07 9.54
C TRP A 14 -19.16 23.83 9.11
N ALA A 15 -19.81 22.77 9.58
CA ALA A 15 -21.23 22.53 9.30
C ALA A 15 -22.12 23.65 9.86
N ARG A 16 -21.79 24.17 11.05
CA ARG A 16 -22.49 25.32 11.63
C ARG A 16 -22.31 26.59 10.80
N ILE A 17 -21.08 26.86 10.34
CA ILE A 17 -20.78 28.01 9.49
C ILE A 17 -21.55 27.93 8.16
N PHE A 18 -21.54 26.77 7.51
CA PHE A 18 -22.30 26.58 6.27
C PHE A 18 -23.80 26.68 6.46
N LYS A 19 -24.34 26.16 7.58
CA LYS A 19 -25.76 26.31 7.91
C LYS A 19 -26.13 27.75 8.11
N HIS A 20 -25.36 28.49 8.89
CA HIS A 20 -25.59 29.91 9.14
C HIS A 20 -25.47 30.73 7.86
N ALA A 21 -24.45 30.49 7.04
CA ALA A 21 -24.33 31.12 5.74
C ALA A 21 -25.54 30.84 4.82
N LEU A 22 -26.09 29.63 4.88
CA LEU A 22 -27.32 29.29 4.13
C LEU A 22 -28.55 30.03 4.66
N GLU A 23 -28.65 30.24 5.97
CA GLU A 23 -29.75 31.00 6.60
C GLU A 23 -29.70 32.46 6.19
N VAL A 24 -28.54 33.12 6.28
CA VAL A 24 -28.32 34.50 5.81
C VAL A 24 -28.61 34.61 4.31
N PHE A 25 -28.23 33.61 3.52
CA PHE A 25 -28.49 33.60 2.10
C PHE A 25 -29.99 33.54 1.75
N LYS A 26 -30.78 32.75 2.49
CA LYS A 26 -32.23 32.67 2.30
C LYS A 26 -32.98 33.99 2.62
N GLU A 27 -32.40 34.79 3.49
CA GLU A 27 -32.93 36.10 3.87
C GLU A 27 -32.53 37.22 2.90
N SER A 28 -31.51 36.98 2.05
CA SER A 28 -31.07 37.93 1.02
C SER A 28 -31.73 37.65 -0.34
N GLU A 29 -32.31 38.64 -0.96
CA GLU A 29 -32.95 38.52 -2.31
C GLU A 29 -31.93 38.40 -3.47
N CYS A 30 -30.69 38.00 -3.23
CA CYS A 30 -29.64 37.90 -4.26
C CYS A 30 -29.63 36.55 -4.93
N GLU A 31 -29.84 36.48 -6.26
CA GLU A 31 -29.88 35.27 -7.06
C GLU A 31 -28.52 34.54 -7.23
N ASN A 32 -27.38 35.17 -7.00
CA ASN A 32 -26.05 34.58 -7.22
C ASN A 32 -25.06 34.96 -6.13
N VAL A 33 -25.01 34.24 -5.05
CA VAL A 33 -24.00 34.39 -3.98
C VAL A 33 -23.03 33.21 -3.94
N SER A 34 -21.75 33.50 -3.91
CA SER A 34 -20.71 32.52 -3.72
C SER A 34 -20.05 32.68 -2.34
N ILE A 35 -19.99 31.58 -1.58
CA ILE A 35 -19.27 31.55 -0.32
C ILE A 35 -17.81 31.22 -0.62
N GLN A 36 -16.91 32.16 -0.34
CA GLN A 36 -15.47 31.91 -0.39
C GLN A 36 -14.91 31.97 1.02
N LEU A 37 -14.38 30.83 1.48
CA LEU A 37 -13.68 30.78 2.75
C LEU A 37 -12.25 31.28 2.52
N ALA A 38 -11.99 32.51 2.92
CA ALA A 38 -10.65 33.08 2.89
C ALA A 38 -9.80 32.38 3.97
N ALA A 39 -8.91 31.48 3.56
CA ALA A 39 -7.82 31.05 4.40
C ALA A 39 -6.90 32.28 4.60
N SER A 40 -6.89 32.85 5.81
CA SER A 40 -6.07 33.99 6.15
C SER A 40 -4.60 33.64 6.05
N GLN A 41 -3.98 34.03 4.94
CA GLN A 41 -2.53 34.03 4.83
C GLN A 41 -1.97 35.21 5.64
N ASN A 42 -1.15 34.90 6.65
CA ASN A 42 -0.32 35.86 7.39
C ASN A 42 -1.04 37.02 8.11
N ARG A 43 -1.93 36.75 9.04
CA ARG A 43 -2.45 37.79 9.92
C ARG A 43 -2.31 37.45 11.41
N ASP A 44 -1.90 38.44 12.21
CA ASP A 44 -1.64 38.34 13.65
C ASP A 44 -2.85 37.76 14.41
N ARG A 45 -2.68 36.58 15.02
CA ARG A 45 -3.70 35.86 15.80
C ARG A 45 -4.31 36.66 16.96
N ARG A 46 -3.74 37.79 17.35
CA ARG A 46 -4.22 38.64 18.42
C ARG A 46 -5.29 39.64 17.96
N ARG A 47 -5.47 39.82 16.64
CA ARG A 47 -6.40 40.80 16.04
C ARG A 47 -7.61 40.18 15.33
N TRP A 48 -7.66 38.88 15.19
CA TRP A 48 -8.70 38.22 14.39
C TRP A 48 -9.40 37.13 15.20
N ASN A 49 -10.65 37.41 15.57
CA ASN A 49 -11.60 36.41 16.03
C ASN A 49 -11.97 35.48 14.87
N LEU A 50 -12.58 34.31 15.17
CA LEU A 50 -13.20 33.48 14.16
C LEU A 50 -14.14 34.34 13.31
N PRO A 51 -14.07 34.21 11.95
CA PRO A 51 -14.93 35.00 11.08
C PRO A 51 -16.40 34.77 11.43
N THR A 52 -17.16 35.85 11.52
CA THR A 52 -18.62 35.85 11.55
C THR A 52 -19.13 35.54 10.14
N ALA A 53 -20.41 35.23 9.97
CA ALA A 53 -20.99 34.88 8.65
C ALA A 53 -20.77 35.99 7.61
N ASP A 54 -20.76 37.26 8.02
CA ASP A 54 -20.55 38.41 7.15
C ASP A 54 -19.08 38.55 6.67
N GLU A 55 -18.13 37.92 7.35
CA GLU A 55 -16.70 37.95 7.02
C GLU A 55 -16.25 36.79 6.15
N VAL A 56 -17.10 35.78 5.94
CA VAL A 56 -16.76 34.54 5.23
C VAL A 56 -17.07 34.62 3.73
N ALA A 57 -17.86 35.58 3.29
CA ALA A 57 -18.32 35.68 1.92
C ALA A 57 -17.56 36.72 1.10
N VAL A 58 -16.73 36.26 0.17
CA VAL A 58 -16.23 37.09 -0.94
C VAL A 58 -16.79 36.52 -2.22
N VAL A 59 -17.55 37.35 -2.97
CA VAL A 59 -18.13 36.97 -4.26
C VAL A 59 -17.05 37.02 -5.33
N ILE A 60 -16.81 35.88 -6.02
CA ILE A 60 -16.00 35.83 -7.23
C ILE A 60 -16.91 35.47 -8.41
N PRO A 61 -16.98 36.29 -9.46
CA PRO A 61 -17.68 35.96 -10.69
C PRO A 61 -16.88 34.92 -11.49
N GLY A 62 -17.53 33.86 -12.00
CA GLY A 62 -16.93 32.86 -12.88
C GLY A 62 -17.51 31.47 -12.67
N ASP A 63 -17.65 30.70 -13.73
CA ASP A 63 -18.25 29.37 -13.76
C ASP A 63 -17.39 28.24 -13.20
N GLY A 64 -16.19 28.52 -12.69
CA GLY A 64 -15.34 27.57 -11.99
C GLY A 64 -14.78 26.41 -12.82
N THR A 65 -14.87 26.48 -14.15
CA THR A 65 -14.53 25.34 -15.03
C THR A 65 -13.05 25.13 -15.30
N GLN A 66 -12.15 25.95 -14.78
CA GLN A 66 -10.71 25.83 -15.08
C GLN A 66 -9.85 25.47 -13.85
N SER A 67 -9.82 24.20 -13.45
CA SER A 67 -8.63 23.62 -12.83
C SER A 67 -8.61 22.10 -12.98
N TYR A 68 -7.93 21.64 -13.98
CA TYR A 68 -7.55 20.23 -14.12
C TYR A 68 -6.42 19.91 -13.15
N GLY A 69 -6.54 18.82 -12.38
CA GLY A 69 -5.44 18.23 -11.63
C GLY A 69 -5.40 18.48 -10.12
N ARG A 70 -6.53 18.80 -9.47
CA ARG A 70 -6.67 18.83 -8.01
C ARG A 70 -7.79 17.90 -7.55
N ARG A 71 -7.58 17.26 -6.39
CA ARG A 71 -8.62 16.47 -5.72
C ARG A 71 -9.46 17.42 -4.85
N ASP A 72 -10.33 18.14 -5.48
CA ASP A 72 -11.18 19.10 -4.80
C ASP A 72 -12.50 18.44 -4.37
N ILE A 73 -13.03 18.79 -3.19
CA ILE A 73 -14.40 18.43 -2.83
C ILE A 73 -15.35 19.36 -3.58
N ALA A 74 -16.28 18.76 -4.31
CA ALA A 74 -17.35 19.50 -4.96
C ALA A 74 -18.52 19.66 -3.98
N ILE A 75 -18.88 20.90 -3.65
CA ILE A 75 -20.09 21.21 -2.88
C ILE A 75 -21.17 21.66 -3.85
N HIS A 76 -22.31 20.95 -3.85
CA HIS A 76 -23.49 21.33 -4.60
C HIS A 76 -24.38 22.21 -3.73
N LEU A 77 -24.59 23.43 -4.14
CA LEU A 77 -25.68 24.25 -3.60
C LEU A 77 -27.00 23.75 -4.19
N ARG A 78 -28.11 23.77 -3.42
CA ARG A 78 -29.40 23.21 -3.85
C ARG A 78 -29.88 23.76 -5.19
N ASP A 79 -29.55 25.00 -5.51
CA ASP A 79 -29.96 25.72 -6.73
C ASP A 79 -28.83 26.53 -7.37
N GLY A 80 -27.55 26.14 -7.18
CA GLY A 80 -26.39 26.90 -7.63
C GLY A 80 -25.23 26.09 -8.22
N PRO A 81 -24.19 26.75 -8.75
CA PRO A 81 -23.07 26.09 -9.41
C PRO A 81 -22.22 25.28 -8.41
N LEU A 82 -21.60 24.22 -8.94
CA LEU A 82 -20.62 23.41 -8.23
C LEU A 82 -19.46 24.23 -7.70
N ARG A 83 -19.13 24.08 -6.43
CA ARG A 83 -17.97 24.70 -5.80
C ARG A 83 -16.96 23.67 -5.37
N LYS A 84 -15.70 24.07 -5.41
CA LYS A 84 -14.58 23.18 -5.12
C LYS A 84 -13.86 23.66 -3.85
N ILE A 85 -13.63 22.75 -2.90
CA ILE A 85 -12.73 22.94 -1.76
C ILE A 85 -11.44 22.22 -2.09
N SER A 86 -10.35 22.96 -2.17
CA SER A 86 -9.03 22.41 -2.47
C SER A 86 -8.56 21.43 -1.38
N ASP A 87 -7.84 20.42 -1.78
CA ASP A 87 -7.15 19.47 -0.93
C ASP A 87 -6.08 20.08 0.00
N GLY A 88 -5.64 21.29 -0.28
CA GLY A 88 -4.79 22.09 0.60
C GLY A 88 -5.56 23.00 1.57
N SER A 89 -6.88 22.88 1.64
CA SER A 89 -7.71 23.64 2.59
C SER A 89 -7.78 22.92 3.95
N PRO A 90 -7.68 23.64 5.08
CA PRO A 90 -7.84 23.04 6.40
C PRO A 90 -9.19 22.35 6.62
N MET A 91 -10.20 22.68 5.82
CA MET A 91 -11.53 22.10 5.90
C MET A 91 -11.67 20.78 5.11
N TYR A 92 -10.72 20.46 4.24
CA TYR A 92 -10.85 19.35 3.30
C TYR A 92 -11.13 18.03 4.01
N GLU A 93 -10.29 17.65 4.96
CA GLU A 93 -10.42 16.38 5.70
C GLU A 93 -11.74 16.26 6.46
N CYS A 94 -12.08 17.27 7.25
CA CYS A 94 -13.25 17.22 8.10
C CYS A 94 -14.58 17.32 7.33
N LEU A 95 -14.59 17.92 6.15
CA LEU A 95 -15.77 17.92 5.27
C LEU A 95 -15.89 16.61 4.47
N GLN A 96 -14.78 16.01 4.08
CA GLN A 96 -14.80 14.70 3.42
C GLN A 96 -15.19 13.57 4.40
N TYR A 97 -14.76 13.67 5.65
CA TYR A 97 -14.96 12.66 6.68
C TYR A 97 -15.61 13.25 7.96
N PRO A 98 -16.82 13.82 7.89
CA PRO A 98 -17.41 14.54 9.02
C PRO A 98 -17.67 13.66 10.24
N PHE A 99 -17.85 12.34 10.06
CA PHE A 99 -18.01 11.39 11.16
C PHE A 99 -16.70 10.99 11.83
N LEU A 100 -15.56 11.17 11.17
CA LEU A 100 -14.25 10.94 11.76
C LEU A 100 -13.73 12.19 12.48
N PHE A 101 -14.13 13.36 12.03
CA PHE A 101 -13.72 14.67 12.52
C PHE A 101 -14.94 15.47 13.01
N ILE A 102 -15.61 14.92 14.05
CA ILE A 102 -16.92 15.41 14.54
C ILE A 102 -16.90 16.89 14.94
N HIS A 103 -15.76 17.38 15.41
CA HIS A 103 -15.62 18.77 15.83
C HIS A 103 -15.25 19.72 14.67
N GLY A 104 -14.97 19.19 13.48
CA GLY A 104 -14.54 19.97 12.33
C GLY A 104 -13.17 20.61 12.55
N GLU A 105 -12.24 19.83 13.12
CA GLU A 105 -10.85 20.24 13.33
C GLU A 105 -10.18 20.56 12.00
N ASP A 106 -9.21 21.48 12.05
CA ASP A 106 -8.43 21.81 10.86
C ASP A 106 -7.59 20.60 10.43
N GLY A 107 -7.72 20.23 9.16
CA GLY A 107 -6.94 19.22 8.50
C GLY A 107 -5.59 19.74 8.01
N TYR A 108 -4.95 18.98 7.12
CA TYR A 108 -3.72 19.40 6.48
C TYR A 108 -3.90 20.68 5.68
N HIS A 109 -2.93 21.58 5.78
CA HIS A 109 -2.81 22.76 4.90
C HIS A 109 -1.33 23.13 4.70
N TYR A 110 -1.02 23.83 3.61
CA TYR A 110 0.36 24.12 3.19
C TYR A 110 1.17 24.98 4.18
N ASN A 111 0.52 25.65 5.13
CA ASN A 111 1.19 26.50 6.12
C ASN A 111 1.49 25.79 7.44
N LEU A 112 1.20 24.47 7.54
CA LEU A 112 1.57 23.70 8.71
C LEU A 112 3.09 23.57 8.82
N GLN A 113 3.60 23.87 10.01
CA GLN A 113 5.02 23.76 10.34
C GLN A 113 5.25 22.57 11.26
N MET A 114 6.39 21.93 11.11
CA MET A 114 6.79 20.78 11.92
C MET A 114 7.02 21.18 13.39
N SER A 115 7.43 22.41 13.62
CA SER A 115 7.64 23.02 14.95
C SER A 115 7.57 24.54 14.84
N PRO A 116 7.09 25.24 15.86
CA PRO A 116 7.14 26.72 15.90
C PRO A 116 8.55 27.29 15.79
N LEU A 117 9.57 26.47 16.11
CA LEU A 117 10.99 26.86 16.10
C LEU A 117 11.72 26.49 14.80
N LYS A 118 11.06 25.80 13.88
CA LYS A 118 11.64 25.38 12.59
C LYS A 118 10.76 25.86 11.44
N GLU A 119 11.37 26.54 10.48
CA GLU A 119 10.68 27.00 9.26
C GLU A 119 10.28 25.85 8.30
N ASN A 120 10.63 24.62 8.62
CA ASN A 120 10.32 23.46 7.79
C ASN A 120 8.82 23.18 7.78
N ARG A 121 8.24 23.22 6.59
CA ARG A 121 6.84 22.86 6.38
C ARG A 121 6.62 21.36 6.60
N LEU A 122 5.48 21.03 7.17
CA LEU A 122 5.06 19.64 7.32
C LEU A 122 4.58 19.10 5.97
N SER A 123 5.03 17.90 5.59
CA SER A 123 4.50 17.25 4.39
C SER A 123 3.11 16.63 4.64
N PRO A 124 2.26 16.45 3.60
CA PRO A 124 0.98 15.75 3.76
C PRO A 124 1.15 14.34 4.36
N THR A 125 2.18 13.62 3.94
CA THR A 125 2.45 12.27 4.43
C THR A 125 2.87 12.25 5.89
N ASP A 126 3.68 13.21 6.35
CA ASP A 126 4.08 13.31 7.78
C ASP A 126 2.89 13.69 8.65
N TYR A 127 2.03 14.58 8.17
CA TYR A 127 0.80 14.94 8.86
C TYR A 127 -0.10 13.72 9.06
N VAL A 128 -0.38 12.95 7.99
CA VAL A 128 -1.22 11.75 8.08
C VAL A 128 -0.56 10.68 8.94
N ALA A 129 0.76 10.48 8.83
CA ALA A 129 1.51 9.56 9.68
C ALA A 129 1.35 9.90 11.17
N TYR A 130 1.38 11.21 11.50
CA TYR A 130 1.10 11.69 12.86
C TYR A 130 -0.35 11.39 13.30
N ARG A 131 -1.33 11.61 12.42
CA ARG A 131 -2.77 11.38 12.72
C ARG A 131 -3.10 9.91 12.98
N ILE A 132 -2.48 9.00 12.25
CA ILE A 132 -2.71 7.55 12.38
C ILE A 132 -1.80 6.87 13.42
N GLN A 133 -0.98 7.62 14.13
CA GLN A 133 -0.14 7.06 15.18
C GLN A 133 -0.98 6.70 16.40
N HIS A 134 -0.87 5.45 16.86
CA HIS A 134 -1.46 5.03 18.12
C HIS A 134 -0.73 5.69 19.29
N ARG A 135 -1.48 6.25 20.25
CA ARG A 135 -0.99 6.83 21.48
C ARG A 135 -1.69 6.20 22.66
N GLN A 136 -0.91 5.91 23.71
CA GLN A 136 -1.49 5.39 24.95
C GLN A 136 -2.43 6.44 25.57
N ASN A 137 -3.56 5.98 26.09
CA ASN A 137 -4.58 6.80 26.75
C ASN A 137 -5.27 7.85 25.87
N GLU A 138 -5.09 7.79 24.54
CA GLU A 138 -5.80 8.64 23.59
C GLU A 138 -6.87 7.85 22.84
N PHE A 139 -8.11 8.34 22.88
CA PHE A 139 -9.18 7.77 22.09
C PHE A 139 -9.07 8.28 20.65
N SER A 140 -8.82 7.40 19.71
CA SER A 140 -8.82 7.72 18.29
C SER A 140 -10.03 7.10 17.59
N LEU A 141 -10.99 7.93 17.19
CA LEU A 141 -12.12 7.50 16.40
C LEU A 141 -11.66 6.98 15.03
N LEU A 142 -10.64 7.62 14.45
CA LEU A 142 -10.04 7.25 13.18
C LEU A 142 -9.57 5.79 13.17
N LEU A 143 -8.77 5.36 14.16
CA LEU A 143 -8.27 3.99 14.27
C LEU A 143 -9.35 2.94 14.56
N ARG A 144 -10.56 3.38 14.95
CA ARG A 144 -11.70 2.52 15.29
C ARG A 144 -12.72 2.39 14.16
N SER A 145 -12.53 3.10 13.05
CA SER A 145 -13.54 3.22 12.00
C SER A 145 -13.46 2.13 10.91
N GLY A 146 -12.62 1.09 11.08
CA GLY A 146 -12.60 -0.10 10.21
C GLY A 146 -12.43 0.25 8.72
N ARG A 147 -13.41 -0.09 7.88
CA ARG A 147 -13.34 0.18 6.43
C ARG A 147 -13.25 1.67 6.09
N LEU A 148 -13.85 2.54 6.89
CA LEU A 148 -13.76 3.98 6.69
C LEU A 148 -12.34 4.49 6.97
N PHE A 149 -11.62 3.86 7.92
CA PHE A 149 -10.20 4.13 8.12
C PHE A 149 -9.34 3.74 6.90
N GLN A 150 -9.62 2.59 6.28
CA GLN A 150 -8.93 2.20 5.04
C GLN A 150 -9.19 3.20 3.92
N GLN A 151 -10.45 3.63 3.74
CA GLN A 151 -10.82 4.64 2.75
C GLN A 151 -10.08 5.96 3.01
N TYR A 152 -10.04 6.43 4.26
CA TYR A 152 -9.29 7.61 4.66
C TYR A 152 -7.80 7.51 4.27
N LEU A 153 -7.15 6.38 4.56
CA LEU A 153 -5.74 6.16 4.20
C LEU A 153 -5.50 6.25 2.69
N VAL A 154 -6.36 5.62 1.90
CA VAL A 154 -6.27 5.64 0.43
C VAL A 154 -6.46 7.06 -0.10
N ASP A 155 -7.45 7.79 0.38
CA ASP A 155 -7.73 9.15 -0.07
C ASP A 155 -6.62 10.13 0.32
N MET A 156 -6.10 10.01 1.53
CA MET A 156 -4.98 10.86 1.98
C MET A 156 -3.69 10.56 1.21
N TRP A 157 -3.42 9.28 0.93
CA TRP A 157 -2.29 8.91 0.07
C TRP A 157 -2.45 9.47 -1.34
N ALA A 158 -3.63 9.30 -1.94
CA ALA A 158 -3.90 9.81 -3.28
C ALA A 158 -3.82 11.34 -3.37
N THR A 159 -4.23 12.04 -2.30
CA THR A 159 -4.06 13.50 -2.18
C THR A 159 -2.58 13.90 -2.12
N ALA A 160 -1.79 13.21 -1.29
CA ALA A 160 -0.35 13.45 -1.19
C ALA A 160 0.37 13.18 -2.52
N ASP A 161 -0.01 12.10 -3.21
CA ASP A 161 0.57 11.73 -4.50
C ASP A 161 0.19 12.74 -5.61
N GLN A 162 -1.07 13.18 -5.64
CA GLN A 162 -1.52 14.23 -6.55
C GLN A 162 -0.74 15.54 -6.35
N ASN A 163 -0.46 15.91 -5.12
CA ASN A 163 0.36 17.09 -4.82
C ASN A 163 1.79 16.95 -5.34
N ARG A 164 2.39 15.76 -5.22
CA ARG A 164 3.72 15.45 -5.80
C ARG A 164 3.70 15.51 -7.32
N LEU A 165 2.68 14.95 -7.95
CA LEU A 165 2.49 15.00 -9.41
C LEU A 165 2.32 16.44 -9.90
N ASN A 166 1.53 17.25 -9.21
CA ASN A 166 1.36 18.67 -9.53
C ASN A 166 2.70 19.44 -9.41
N TYR A 167 3.45 19.21 -8.34
CA TYR A 167 4.79 19.79 -8.20
C TYR A 167 5.68 19.43 -9.40
N LEU A 168 5.77 18.15 -9.74
CA LEU A 168 6.59 17.69 -10.88
C LEU A 168 6.12 18.28 -12.22
N ARG A 169 4.80 18.39 -12.41
CA ARG A 169 4.21 18.99 -13.62
C ARG A 169 4.64 20.45 -13.81
N TYR A 170 4.66 21.22 -12.72
CA TYR A 170 5.02 22.65 -12.79
C TYR A 170 6.53 22.91 -12.77
N HIS A 171 7.35 21.92 -12.40
CA HIS A 171 8.80 22.06 -12.27
C HIS A 171 9.57 21.19 -13.31
N GLN A 172 9.00 21.01 -14.49
CA GLN A 172 9.63 20.20 -15.56
C GLN A 172 10.99 20.77 -16.00
N GLY A 173 11.19 22.08 -15.96
CA GLY A 173 12.47 22.73 -16.24
C GLY A 173 13.57 22.31 -15.26
N ASP A 174 13.24 22.24 -13.97
CA ASP A 174 14.21 21.92 -12.91
C ASP A 174 14.71 20.47 -12.99
N ILE A 175 13.87 19.54 -13.49
CA ILE A 175 14.21 18.13 -13.69
C ILE A 175 14.83 17.85 -15.06
N ARG A 176 15.19 18.89 -15.83
CA ARG A 176 15.76 18.79 -17.18
C ARG A 176 14.95 17.87 -18.11
N ALA A 177 13.64 17.99 -18.07
CA ALA A 177 12.72 17.16 -18.85
C ALA A 177 13.00 17.20 -20.36
N SER A 178 13.46 18.34 -20.87
CA SER A 178 13.82 18.53 -22.28
C SER A 178 14.93 17.59 -22.78
N LEU A 179 15.85 17.17 -21.90
CA LEU A 179 16.90 16.20 -22.25
C LEU A 179 16.36 14.78 -22.43
N TYR A 180 15.16 14.50 -21.92
CA TYR A 180 14.56 13.18 -21.93
C TYR A 180 13.36 13.06 -22.87
N ALA A 181 12.78 14.18 -23.29
CA ALA A 181 11.64 14.20 -24.23
C ALA A 181 12.01 13.51 -25.56
N GLY A 182 13.17 13.79 -26.13
CA GLY A 182 13.63 13.17 -27.36
C GLY A 182 13.90 11.65 -27.26
N LEU A 183 14.14 11.12 -26.06
CA LEU A 183 14.33 9.68 -25.82
C LEU A 183 12.99 8.93 -25.70
N VAL A 184 11.97 9.59 -25.18
CA VAL A 184 10.62 9.01 -25.01
C VAL A 184 9.88 9.01 -26.34
N ASP A 185 10.01 10.06 -27.15
CA ASP A 185 9.41 10.15 -28.49
C ASP A 185 9.97 9.10 -29.46
N ALA A 186 11.19 8.62 -29.24
CA ALA A 186 11.78 7.52 -30.03
C ALA A 186 11.23 6.12 -29.67
N ILE A 187 10.56 5.97 -28.50
CA ILE A 187 10.11 4.67 -27.99
C ILE A 187 8.58 4.47 -28.17
N ASP A 188 7.79 5.54 -28.25
CA ASP A 188 6.33 5.50 -28.18
C ASP A 188 5.62 5.99 -29.47
N ASN A 189 6.06 5.56 -30.63
CA ASN A 189 5.43 5.93 -31.89
C ASN A 189 4.05 5.28 -32.18
N ASP A 190 3.47 4.56 -31.21
CA ASP A 190 2.24 3.77 -31.44
C ASP A 190 0.96 4.28 -30.73
N MET A 191 0.97 5.43 -30.08
CA MET A 191 -0.25 5.96 -29.44
C MET A 191 -0.70 7.29 -30.04
N ASN A 192 -1.99 7.34 -30.45
CA ASN A 192 -2.66 8.55 -30.92
C ASN A 192 -2.56 9.69 -29.90
N LEU A 193 -1.88 10.76 -30.25
CA LEU A 193 -1.55 11.91 -29.42
C LEU A 193 -2.77 12.78 -29.02
N GLU A 194 -3.90 12.62 -29.68
CA GLU A 194 -5.10 13.46 -29.49
C GLU A 194 -5.92 13.09 -28.26
N ASP A 195 -5.80 11.86 -27.77
CA ASP A 195 -6.58 11.36 -26.62
C ASP A 195 -5.82 11.46 -25.26
N VAL A 196 -4.58 11.88 -25.25
CA VAL A 196 -3.74 11.94 -24.05
C VAL A 196 -3.36 13.39 -23.78
N GLY A 197 -3.88 13.97 -22.72
CA GLY A 197 -3.55 15.32 -22.27
C GLY A 197 -2.04 15.59 -22.16
N GLN A 198 -1.64 16.81 -21.81
CA GLN A 198 -0.24 17.24 -21.76
C GLN A 198 0.66 16.24 -21.02
N ARG A 199 1.57 15.61 -21.74
CA ARG A 199 2.56 14.67 -21.17
C ARG A 199 3.59 15.43 -20.35
N PHE A 200 3.96 14.88 -19.19
CA PHE A 200 5.09 15.37 -18.40
C PHE A 200 5.93 14.20 -17.90
N ILE A 201 7.22 14.45 -17.68
CA ILE A 201 8.19 13.41 -17.33
C ILE A 201 8.24 13.25 -15.83
N LEU A 202 8.12 12.00 -15.36
CA LEU A 202 8.35 11.63 -13.97
C LEU A 202 9.83 11.27 -13.78
N PRO A 203 10.56 11.93 -12.84
CA PRO A 203 11.95 11.61 -12.55
C PRO A 203 12.07 10.21 -11.89
N SER A 204 13.28 9.65 -11.90
CA SER A 204 13.55 8.38 -11.21
C SER A 204 13.37 8.46 -9.68
N SER A 205 13.35 9.65 -9.10
CA SER A 205 13.04 9.86 -7.68
C SER A 205 11.53 9.77 -7.35
N TYR A 206 10.66 9.73 -8.36
CA TYR A 206 9.23 9.52 -8.14
C TYR A 206 8.96 8.02 -7.97
N THR A 207 8.74 7.61 -6.72
CA THR A 207 8.54 6.21 -6.33
C THR A 207 7.36 5.58 -7.05
N GLY A 208 7.58 4.41 -7.67
CA GLY A 208 6.55 3.69 -8.44
C GLY A 208 6.37 4.19 -9.88
N GLY A 209 7.01 5.29 -10.27
CA GLY A 209 7.03 5.77 -11.65
C GLY A 209 7.83 4.85 -12.59
N PRO A 210 7.58 4.90 -13.92
CA PRO A 210 8.25 4.00 -14.87
C PRO A 210 9.77 4.05 -14.80
N ARG A 211 10.34 5.24 -14.65
CA ARG A 211 11.80 5.42 -14.56
C ARG A 211 12.39 4.90 -13.26
N TYR A 212 11.69 5.10 -12.12
CA TYR A 212 12.07 4.53 -10.85
C TYR A 212 12.08 2.99 -10.93
N MET A 213 11.02 2.40 -11.46
CA MET A 213 10.93 0.93 -11.62
C MET A 213 12.02 0.39 -12.56
N LYS A 214 12.29 1.09 -13.65
CA LYS A 214 13.39 0.72 -14.58
C LYS A 214 14.75 0.82 -13.89
N GLN A 215 15.01 1.84 -13.09
CA GLN A 215 16.23 1.98 -12.32
C GLN A 215 16.38 0.83 -11.31
N CYS A 216 15.36 0.54 -10.50
CA CYS A 216 15.38 -0.58 -9.55
C CYS A 216 15.65 -1.93 -10.26
N LEU A 217 15.07 -2.13 -11.46
CA LEU A 217 15.35 -3.32 -12.28
C LEU A 217 16.82 -3.37 -12.71
N GLN A 218 17.36 -2.26 -13.27
CA GLN A 218 18.74 -2.21 -13.72
C GLN A 218 19.74 -2.44 -12.59
N ASP A 219 19.50 -1.85 -11.41
CA ASP A 219 20.33 -2.05 -10.22
C ASP A 219 20.30 -3.54 -9.79
N SER A 220 19.13 -4.16 -9.81
CA SER A 220 18.98 -5.58 -9.48
C SER A 220 19.67 -6.50 -10.49
N LEU A 221 19.58 -6.18 -11.79
CA LEU A 221 20.26 -6.90 -12.85
C LEU A 221 21.78 -6.72 -12.78
N ALA A 222 22.26 -5.54 -12.39
CA ALA A 222 23.68 -5.29 -12.16
C ALA A 222 24.23 -6.16 -11.04
N LEU A 223 23.50 -6.29 -9.91
CA LEU A 223 23.85 -7.22 -8.83
C LEU A 223 23.87 -8.68 -9.31
N ALA A 224 22.82 -9.10 -10.03
CA ALA A 224 22.73 -10.46 -10.56
C ALA A 224 23.87 -10.76 -11.56
N ARG A 225 24.27 -9.77 -12.36
CA ARG A 225 25.40 -9.90 -13.29
C ARG A 225 26.74 -9.97 -12.56
N TYR A 226 26.92 -9.15 -11.52
CA TYR A 226 28.17 -9.11 -10.75
C TYR A 226 28.40 -10.39 -9.97
N TYR A 227 27.38 -10.88 -9.27
CA TYR A 227 27.45 -12.12 -8.47
C TYR A 227 27.15 -13.39 -9.28
N ARG A 228 26.83 -13.26 -10.56
CA ARG A 228 26.54 -14.32 -11.55
C ARG A 228 25.34 -15.18 -11.27
N GLN A 229 24.92 -15.33 -10.01
CA GLN A 229 23.82 -16.19 -9.58
C GLN A 229 23.07 -15.57 -8.44
N ILE A 230 21.76 -15.73 -8.44
CA ILE A 230 20.88 -15.53 -7.29
C ILE A 230 20.76 -16.89 -6.61
N ASP A 231 21.06 -16.97 -5.32
CA ASP A 231 21.13 -18.26 -4.62
C ASP A 231 19.80 -18.65 -4.03
N LEU A 232 19.06 -17.69 -3.44
CA LEU A 232 17.76 -17.97 -2.81
C LEU A 232 16.70 -16.97 -3.24
N PHE A 233 15.47 -17.48 -3.38
CA PHE A 233 14.25 -16.71 -3.49
C PHE A 233 13.37 -16.98 -2.27
N ILE A 234 13.14 -15.95 -1.47
CA ILE A 234 12.39 -16.06 -0.23
C ILE A 234 11.12 -15.21 -0.34
N THR A 235 9.99 -15.80 -0.03
CA THR A 235 8.70 -15.12 -0.01
C THR A 235 8.16 -15.12 1.41
N VAL A 236 7.91 -13.94 1.96
CA VAL A 236 7.39 -13.75 3.32
C VAL A 236 6.00 -13.11 3.25
N THR A 237 5.03 -13.71 3.90
CA THR A 237 3.67 -13.16 4.00
C THR A 237 3.36 -12.79 5.44
N CYS A 238 2.76 -11.63 5.66
CA CYS A 238 2.29 -11.20 6.98
C CYS A 238 1.31 -12.22 7.57
N ASN A 239 1.56 -12.61 8.82
CA ASN A 239 0.59 -13.41 9.58
C ASN A 239 -0.34 -12.44 10.35
N PRO A 240 -1.64 -12.42 10.04
CA PRO A 240 -2.59 -11.54 10.72
C PRO A 240 -2.75 -11.87 12.22
N ASN A 241 -2.33 -13.06 12.63
CA ASN A 241 -2.45 -13.57 14.00
C ASN A 241 -1.18 -13.37 14.83
N TRP A 242 -0.18 -12.64 14.35
CA TRP A 242 0.98 -12.33 15.19
C TRP A 242 0.56 -11.66 16.49
N PRO A 243 1.14 -12.05 17.62
CA PRO A 243 0.78 -11.49 18.93
C PRO A 243 0.86 -9.96 18.98
N GLU A 244 1.82 -9.37 18.23
CA GLU A 244 2.00 -7.92 18.13
C GLU A 244 0.84 -7.23 17.41
N ILE A 245 0.12 -7.95 16.53
CA ILE A 245 -1.10 -7.46 15.89
C ILE A 245 -2.29 -7.74 16.80
N ALA A 246 -2.46 -8.99 17.21
CA ALA A 246 -3.64 -9.45 17.96
C ALA A 246 -3.90 -8.66 19.25
N ARG A 247 -2.82 -8.30 19.99
CA ARG A 247 -2.91 -7.52 21.24
C ARG A 247 -3.45 -6.10 21.07
N GLU A 248 -3.24 -5.52 19.91
CA GLU A 248 -3.59 -4.12 19.60
C GLU A 248 -4.96 -4.00 18.91
N LEU A 249 -5.59 -5.14 18.58
CA LEU A 249 -6.93 -5.15 18.01
C LEU A 249 -7.96 -4.95 19.11
N LEU A 250 -8.96 -4.12 18.81
CA LEU A 250 -10.11 -3.92 19.69
C LEU A 250 -11.11 -5.08 19.54
N PRO A 251 -11.98 -5.31 20.56
CA PRO A 251 -13.04 -6.29 20.44
C PRO A 251 -13.84 -6.12 19.14
N GLY A 252 -13.96 -7.18 18.36
CA GLY A 252 -14.64 -7.19 17.07
C GLY A 252 -13.82 -6.68 15.88
N GLN A 253 -12.59 -6.21 16.08
CA GLN A 253 -11.67 -5.86 14.98
C GLN A 253 -10.90 -7.08 14.49
N THR A 254 -10.59 -7.04 13.19
CA THR A 254 -9.68 -7.96 12.51
C THR A 254 -8.40 -7.23 12.06
N ALA A 255 -7.38 -7.97 11.71
CA ALA A 255 -6.15 -7.38 11.14
C ALA A 255 -6.43 -6.53 9.87
N ALA A 256 -7.48 -6.86 9.11
CA ALA A 256 -7.89 -6.10 7.94
C ALA A 256 -8.42 -4.69 8.28
N ASP A 257 -8.93 -4.49 9.50
CA ASP A 257 -9.41 -3.18 9.97
C ASP A 257 -8.25 -2.25 10.40
N ARG A 258 -7.04 -2.82 10.55
CA ARG A 258 -5.84 -2.13 11.02
C ARG A 258 -4.64 -2.32 10.05
N PRO A 259 -4.75 -1.86 8.78
CA PRO A 259 -3.68 -1.99 7.81
C PRO A 259 -2.39 -1.25 8.22
N ASP A 260 -2.51 -0.18 8.99
CA ASP A 260 -1.41 0.57 9.60
C ASP A 260 -0.58 -0.31 10.54
N LEU A 261 -1.26 -1.06 11.41
CA LEU A 261 -0.64 -1.95 12.38
C LEU A 261 0.04 -3.13 11.66
N CYS A 262 -0.66 -3.78 10.72
CA CYS A 262 -0.10 -4.86 9.91
C CYS A 262 1.15 -4.42 9.16
N ALA A 263 1.15 -3.25 8.54
CA ALA A 263 2.30 -2.72 7.81
C ALA A 263 3.50 -2.46 8.72
N ARG A 264 3.28 -1.89 9.92
CA ARG A 264 4.35 -1.62 10.91
C ARG A 264 4.95 -2.90 11.47
N VAL A 265 4.12 -3.84 11.92
CA VAL A 265 4.59 -5.13 12.46
C VAL A 265 5.32 -5.92 11.38
N PHE A 266 4.77 -5.99 10.17
CA PHE A 266 5.44 -6.65 9.05
C PHE A 266 6.80 -6.00 8.72
N HIS A 267 6.89 -4.68 8.74
CA HIS A 267 8.16 -3.98 8.53
C HIS A 267 9.22 -4.40 9.56
N MET A 268 8.84 -4.51 10.84
CA MET A 268 9.74 -4.96 11.91
C MET A 268 10.15 -6.42 11.72
N LYS A 269 9.20 -7.31 11.44
CA LYS A 269 9.46 -8.74 11.18
C LYS A 269 10.35 -8.93 9.95
N LYS A 270 10.06 -8.24 8.84
CA LYS A 270 10.89 -8.26 7.63
C LYS A 270 12.33 -7.81 7.93
N LYS A 271 12.50 -6.71 8.70
CA LYS A 271 13.82 -6.23 9.09
C LYS A 271 14.58 -7.28 9.90
N ALA A 272 13.92 -7.95 10.85
CA ALA A 272 14.49 -9.02 11.63
C ALA A 272 14.86 -10.24 10.77
N ILE A 273 14.00 -10.63 9.81
CA ILE A 273 14.30 -11.74 8.87
C ILE A 273 15.54 -11.39 8.02
N ILE A 274 15.63 -10.18 7.49
CA ILE A 274 16.81 -9.74 6.74
C ILE A 274 18.07 -9.77 7.62
N GLU A 275 17.94 -9.42 8.90
CA GLU A 275 19.06 -9.49 9.84
C GLU A 275 19.55 -10.93 10.09
N GLU A 276 18.63 -11.90 10.21
CA GLU A 276 18.99 -13.32 10.27
C GLU A 276 19.74 -13.77 9.01
N ILE A 277 19.25 -13.37 7.85
CA ILE A 277 19.85 -13.77 6.56
C ILE A 277 21.19 -13.08 6.32
N TYR A 278 21.24 -11.76 6.44
CA TYR A 278 22.37 -10.96 6.00
C TYR A 278 23.46 -10.78 7.07
N LYS A 279 23.08 -10.56 8.34
CA LYS A 279 24.05 -10.33 9.40
C LYS A 279 24.46 -11.63 10.09
N LYS A 280 23.50 -12.53 10.38
CA LYS A 280 23.78 -13.79 11.09
C LYS A 280 24.14 -14.94 10.15
N GLY A 281 23.84 -14.80 8.85
CA GLY A 281 24.30 -15.75 7.83
C GLY A 281 23.69 -17.14 7.97
N ILE A 282 22.40 -17.26 8.29
CA ILE A 282 21.74 -18.59 8.48
C ILE A 282 21.77 -19.51 7.25
N PHE A 283 22.01 -18.95 6.09
CA PHE A 283 22.21 -19.67 4.82
C PHE A 283 23.64 -19.63 4.31
N GLY A 284 24.60 -19.20 5.13
CA GLY A 284 25.94 -18.78 4.74
C GLY A 284 26.04 -17.27 4.62
N LYS A 285 27.23 -16.76 4.28
CA LYS A 285 27.52 -15.33 4.20
C LYS A 285 26.82 -14.69 3.01
N ALA A 286 25.73 -13.98 3.25
CA ALA A 286 25.09 -13.17 2.22
C ALA A 286 25.94 -11.92 1.91
N VAL A 287 26.18 -11.67 0.62
CA VAL A 287 26.95 -10.50 0.11
C VAL A 287 26.08 -9.40 -0.42
N ALA A 288 24.87 -9.74 -0.88
CA ALA A 288 23.85 -8.78 -1.30
C ALA A 288 22.45 -9.37 -1.14
N TYR A 289 21.46 -8.50 -1.11
CA TYR A 289 20.05 -8.88 -1.21
C TYR A 289 19.26 -7.77 -1.89
N VAL A 290 18.15 -8.17 -2.53
CA VAL A 290 17.16 -7.27 -3.11
C VAL A 290 15.79 -7.72 -2.64
N TYR A 291 14.90 -6.79 -2.29
CA TYR A 291 13.54 -7.16 -1.95
C TYR A 291 12.51 -6.19 -2.51
N THR A 292 11.30 -6.72 -2.73
CA THR A 292 10.10 -5.94 -3.04
C THR A 292 9.04 -6.19 -1.99
N ILE A 293 8.18 -5.20 -1.77
CA ILE A 293 6.99 -5.35 -0.92
C ILE A 293 5.77 -5.13 -1.79
N GLU A 294 4.85 -6.08 -1.73
CA GLU A 294 3.56 -6.03 -2.39
C GLU A 294 2.46 -6.14 -1.33
N PHE A 295 1.35 -5.45 -1.55
CA PHE A 295 0.16 -5.64 -0.72
C PHE A 295 -0.81 -6.55 -1.46
N GLN A 296 -1.23 -7.62 -0.82
CA GLN A 296 -2.26 -8.50 -1.37
C GLN A 296 -3.60 -7.77 -1.42
N LYS A 297 -4.53 -8.24 -2.28
CA LYS A 297 -5.90 -7.68 -2.36
C LYS A 297 -6.65 -7.68 -1.03
N ARG A 298 -6.20 -8.50 -0.05
CA ARG A 298 -6.74 -8.54 1.32
C ARG A 298 -6.08 -7.53 2.28
N GLY A 299 -5.18 -6.67 1.78
CA GLY A 299 -4.49 -5.65 2.57
C GLY A 299 -3.28 -6.13 3.36
N LEU A 300 -2.92 -7.42 3.32
CA LEU A 300 -1.75 -7.94 4.02
C LEU A 300 -0.48 -7.73 3.20
N PRO A 301 0.61 -7.22 3.79
CA PRO A 301 1.89 -7.05 3.12
C PRO A 301 2.59 -8.39 2.88
N HIS A 302 3.33 -8.44 1.79
CA HIS A 302 4.04 -9.58 1.27
C HIS A 302 5.40 -9.11 0.75
N ALA A 303 6.47 -9.83 1.04
CA ALA A 303 7.81 -9.50 0.58
C ALA A 303 8.42 -10.64 -0.22
N HIS A 304 9.05 -10.28 -1.33
CA HIS A 304 9.92 -11.18 -2.09
C HIS A 304 11.36 -10.72 -1.91
N ILE A 305 12.24 -11.63 -1.51
CA ILE A 305 13.64 -11.36 -1.19
C ILE A 305 14.52 -12.25 -2.05
N LEU A 306 15.43 -11.65 -2.80
CA LEU A 306 16.50 -12.34 -3.53
C LEU A 306 17.78 -12.23 -2.69
N VAL A 307 18.47 -13.33 -2.49
CA VAL A 307 19.70 -13.40 -1.69
C VAL A 307 20.85 -13.87 -2.55
N PHE A 308 21.99 -13.20 -2.43
CA PHE A 308 23.25 -13.53 -3.06
C PHE A 308 24.25 -13.97 -1.99
N LEU A 309 24.75 -15.21 -2.09
CA LEU A 309 25.71 -15.77 -1.16
C LEU A 309 27.15 -15.60 -1.67
N LYS A 310 28.10 -15.58 -0.75
CA LYS A 310 29.53 -15.52 -1.07
C LYS A 310 29.96 -16.77 -1.84
N ASP A 311 30.88 -16.59 -2.77
CA ASP A 311 31.51 -17.72 -3.47
C ASP A 311 32.17 -18.67 -2.44
N GLY A 312 31.91 -19.96 -2.58
CA GLY A 312 32.31 -21.00 -1.64
C GLY A 312 31.30 -21.33 -0.53
N GLU A 313 30.23 -20.52 -0.39
CA GLU A 313 29.12 -20.75 0.55
C GLU A 313 27.77 -20.87 -0.18
N LYS A 314 27.81 -21.03 -1.50
CA LYS A 314 26.63 -21.17 -2.34
C LYS A 314 25.95 -22.51 -2.15
N ILE A 315 24.62 -22.53 -2.24
CA ILE A 315 23.79 -23.74 -2.18
C ILE A 315 23.74 -24.33 -3.59
N LEU A 316 24.64 -25.25 -3.90
CA LEU A 316 24.82 -25.78 -5.24
C LEU A 316 24.42 -27.26 -5.39
N THR A 317 24.51 -28.01 -4.31
CA THR A 317 24.24 -29.48 -4.35
C THR A 317 22.91 -29.81 -3.67
N PRO A 318 22.30 -30.96 -4.03
CA PRO A 318 21.13 -31.45 -3.30
C PRO A 318 21.33 -31.56 -1.79
N ALA A 319 22.54 -31.93 -1.33
CA ALA A 319 22.84 -32.00 0.09
C ALA A 319 22.83 -30.63 0.78
N ASP A 320 23.34 -29.59 0.10
CA ASP A 320 23.28 -28.19 0.61
C ASP A 320 21.83 -27.73 0.73
N ILE A 321 20.99 -28.08 -0.26
CA ILE A 321 19.57 -27.76 -0.25
C ILE A 321 18.88 -28.41 0.95
N ASP A 322 19.10 -29.70 1.19
CA ASP A 322 18.44 -30.48 2.25
C ASP A 322 18.84 -30.02 3.66
N THR A 323 20.01 -29.40 3.83
CA THR A 323 20.42 -28.83 5.11
C THR A 323 19.67 -27.55 5.45
N THR A 324 19.14 -26.84 4.43
CA THR A 324 18.56 -25.50 4.57
C THR A 324 17.08 -25.43 4.30
N ILE A 325 16.56 -26.29 3.42
CA ILE A 325 15.17 -26.24 2.93
C ILE A 325 14.50 -27.60 3.12
N ARG A 326 13.32 -27.57 3.75
CA ARG A 326 12.44 -28.75 3.89
C ARG A 326 11.16 -28.56 3.08
N ALA A 327 10.63 -29.66 2.55
CA ALA A 327 9.36 -29.67 1.84
C ALA A 327 8.47 -30.86 2.28
N TYR A 328 8.53 -31.18 3.58
CA TYR A 328 7.79 -32.25 4.23
C TYR A 328 7.37 -31.85 5.64
N TRP A 329 6.44 -32.58 6.23
CA TRP A 329 5.96 -32.36 7.59
C TRP A 329 7.08 -32.51 8.62
N PRO A 330 7.21 -31.56 9.57
CA PRO A 330 8.03 -31.79 10.77
C PRO A 330 7.40 -32.87 11.65
N ASP A 331 8.20 -33.50 12.46
CA ASP A 331 7.71 -34.46 13.44
C ASP A 331 6.95 -33.71 14.57
N PRO A 332 5.65 -34.01 14.80
CA PRO A 332 4.86 -33.34 15.81
C PRO A 332 5.37 -33.53 17.23
N ASP A 333 6.05 -34.66 17.53
CA ASP A 333 6.53 -34.98 18.86
C ASP A 333 7.86 -34.30 19.20
N THR A 334 8.74 -34.17 18.21
CA THR A 334 10.07 -33.57 18.40
C THR A 334 10.15 -32.08 18.01
N GLU A 335 9.30 -31.62 17.09
CA GLU A 335 9.26 -30.24 16.60
C GLU A 335 7.83 -29.63 16.67
N PRO A 336 7.11 -29.68 17.82
CA PRO A 336 5.70 -29.35 17.89
C PRO A 336 5.38 -27.90 17.46
N MET A 337 6.19 -26.93 17.83
CA MET A 337 5.97 -25.54 17.41
C MET A 337 6.16 -25.35 15.91
N LEU A 338 7.15 -25.99 15.32
CA LEU A 338 7.38 -25.94 13.89
C LEU A 338 6.23 -26.65 13.14
N PHE A 339 5.77 -27.80 13.67
CA PHE A 339 4.65 -28.53 13.11
C PHE A 339 3.38 -27.67 13.04
N GLU A 340 3.02 -26.98 14.10
CA GLU A 340 1.86 -26.08 14.12
C GLU A 340 2.02 -24.90 13.14
N THR A 341 3.23 -24.34 13.04
CA THR A 341 3.51 -23.27 12.06
C THR A 341 3.38 -23.79 10.63
N VAL A 342 3.94 -24.97 10.32
CA VAL A 342 3.84 -25.57 8.98
C VAL A 342 2.38 -25.89 8.66
N LYS A 343 1.65 -26.49 9.58
CA LYS A 343 0.22 -26.79 9.45
C LYS A 343 -0.61 -25.58 9.10
N ARG A 344 -0.37 -24.47 9.77
CA ARG A 344 -1.13 -23.23 9.58
C ARG A 344 -0.68 -22.42 8.37
N CYS A 345 0.64 -22.37 8.09
CA CYS A 345 1.20 -21.38 7.17
C CYS A 345 1.82 -21.98 5.91
N MET A 346 2.28 -23.23 5.92
CA MET A 346 3.13 -23.80 4.85
C MET A 346 2.44 -24.88 4.03
N VAL A 347 1.15 -25.11 4.21
CA VAL A 347 0.34 -25.99 3.38
C VAL A 347 -0.27 -25.21 2.22
N HIS A 348 -0.08 -25.69 1.00
CA HIS A 348 -0.76 -25.13 -0.16
C HIS A 348 -2.23 -25.50 -0.18
N SER A 349 -3.10 -24.50 -0.14
CA SER A 349 -4.54 -24.68 -0.32
C SER A 349 -4.95 -24.13 -1.68
N CYS A 350 -5.49 -25.01 -2.55
CA CYS A 350 -6.03 -24.59 -3.83
C CYS A 350 -7.35 -23.87 -3.66
N GLY A 351 -7.48 -22.73 -4.30
CA GLY A 351 -8.72 -21.98 -4.44
C GLY A 351 -8.88 -21.51 -5.88
N ASP A 352 -9.98 -20.85 -6.19
CA ASP A 352 -10.35 -20.38 -7.54
C ASP A 352 -9.24 -19.63 -8.28
N ARG A 353 -8.33 -18.98 -7.51
CA ARG A 353 -7.22 -18.18 -8.06
C ARG A 353 -6.04 -19.00 -8.57
N CYS A 354 -5.88 -20.23 -8.13
CA CYS A 354 -4.78 -21.10 -8.56
C CYS A 354 -5.24 -22.26 -9.43
N LEU A 355 -6.56 -22.38 -9.63
CA LEU A 355 -7.13 -23.41 -10.49
C LEU A 355 -7.38 -22.86 -11.90
N GLU A 356 -6.78 -23.50 -12.89
CA GLU A 356 -7.03 -23.26 -14.30
C GLU A 356 -7.33 -24.59 -14.96
N ASN A 357 -8.51 -24.74 -15.57
CA ASN A 357 -9.00 -25.98 -16.16
C ASN A 357 -8.97 -27.18 -15.15
N GLY A 358 -9.30 -26.92 -13.89
CA GLY A 358 -9.31 -27.92 -12.82
C GLY A 358 -7.94 -28.34 -12.31
N LYS A 359 -6.85 -27.73 -12.80
CA LYS A 359 -5.47 -28.03 -12.37
C LYS A 359 -4.86 -26.81 -11.65
N CYS A 360 -4.05 -27.10 -10.64
CA CYS A 360 -3.33 -26.06 -9.93
C CYS A 360 -2.21 -25.46 -10.80
N THR A 361 -2.26 -24.15 -11.08
CA THR A 361 -1.22 -23.43 -11.84
C THR A 361 0.15 -23.48 -11.19
N ARG A 362 0.21 -23.76 -9.88
CA ARG A 362 1.45 -23.98 -9.11
C ARG A 362 1.86 -25.46 -9.07
N ARG A 363 1.14 -26.33 -9.79
CA ARG A 363 1.41 -27.76 -9.89
C ARG A 363 1.38 -28.49 -8.53
N PHE A 364 0.44 -28.14 -7.66
CA PHE A 364 0.14 -28.92 -6.47
C PHE A 364 -1.01 -29.91 -6.76
N PRO A 365 -1.01 -31.12 -6.16
CA PRO A 365 0.05 -31.69 -5.32
C PRO A 365 1.34 -31.96 -6.10
N LYS A 366 2.49 -31.81 -5.44
CA LYS A 366 3.80 -32.18 -6.00
C LYS A 366 3.95 -33.69 -6.01
N ALA A 367 4.93 -34.20 -6.79
CA ALA A 367 5.29 -35.63 -6.71
C ALA A 367 6.08 -35.94 -5.42
N PHE A 368 5.95 -37.15 -4.90
CA PHE A 368 6.89 -37.65 -3.91
C PHE A 368 8.29 -37.73 -4.51
N GLN A 369 9.29 -37.42 -3.71
CA GLN A 369 10.70 -37.42 -4.10
C GLN A 369 11.53 -38.12 -3.02
N PRO A 370 12.18 -39.26 -3.31
CA PRO A 370 12.96 -40.00 -2.32
C PRO A 370 14.26 -39.29 -1.92
N HIS A 371 14.71 -38.33 -2.71
CA HIS A 371 15.87 -37.46 -2.45
C HIS A 371 15.72 -36.15 -3.23
N THR A 372 16.37 -35.13 -2.80
CA THR A 372 16.43 -33.85 -3.56
C THR A 372 17.25 -34.08 -4.83
N SER A 373 16.76 -33.57 -5.94
CA SER A 373 17.44 -33.59 -7.24
C SER A 373 17.23 -32.28 -7.97
N ILE A 374 18.01 -32.03 -9.00
CA ILE A 374 17.90 -30.86 -9.85
C ILE A 374 17.42 -31.34 -11.22
N ASP A 375 16.33 -30.76 -11.71
CA ASP A 375 15.77 -31.11 -13.02
C ASP A 375 16.63 -30.60 -14.18
N GLY A 376 16.29 -30.99 -15.42
CA GLY A 376 17.02 -30.56 -16.62
C GLY A 376 16.99 -29.06 -16.91
N GLU A 377 16.11 -28.33 -16.26
CA GLU A 377 16.01 -26.85 -16.34
C GLU A 377 16.70 -26.15 -15.17
N GLY A 378 17.28 -26.92 -14.22
CA GLY A 378 17.97 -26.40 -13.05
C GLY A 378 17.06 -26.02 -11.88
N TYR A 379 15.81 -26.48 -11.86
CA TYR A 379 14.91 -26.32 -10.72
C TYR A 379 15.08 -27.47 -9.71
N PRO A 380 15.12 -27.16 -8.39
CA PRO A 380 15.20 -28.23 -7.39
C PRO A 380 13.87 -28.96 -7.24
N LEU A 381 13.95 -30.27 -7.28
CA LEU A 381 12.92 -31.20 -6.87
C LEU A 381 13.23 -31.62 -5.44
N TYR A 382 12.58 -30.97 -4.48
CA TYR A 382 12.85 -31.16 -3.07
C TYR A 382 12.46 -32.53 -2.55
N TYR A 383 13.22 -33.06 -1.61
CA TYR A 383 12.89 -34.26 -0.86
C TYR A 383 11.49 -34.19 -0.26
N ARG A 384 10.64 -35.16 -0.59
CA ARG A 384 9.25 -35.30 -0.15
C ARG A 384 8.95 -36.78 0.06
N PRO A 385 9.24 -37.33 1.26
CA PRO A 385 9.08 -38.76 1.51
C PRO A 385 7.59 -39.15 1.44
N ASP A 386 7.35 -40.33 0.89
CA ASP A 386 6.07 -41.01 1.02
C ASP A 386 6.07 -41.75 2.38
N SER A 387 5.70 -41.00 3.43
CA SER A 387 5.67 -41.50 4.81
C SER A 387 4.34 -42.15 5.18
N GLY A 388 3.32 -42.07 4.31
CA GLY A 388 1.97 -42.49 4.62
C GLY A 388 1.28 -41.59 5.69
N GLN A 389 1.95 -40.53 6.16
CA GLN A 389 1.38 -39.60 7.14
C GLN A 389 0.56 -38.53 6.45
N GLU A 390 -0.66 -38.35 6.94
CA GLU A 390 -1.57 -37.29 6.51
C GLU A 390 -2.10 -36.56 7.73
N TYR A 391 -2.27 -35.23 7.58
CA TYR A 391 -2.81 -34.39 8.63
C TYR A 391 -3.96 -33.57 8.10
N GLU A 392 -4.97 -33.39 8.93
CA GLU A 392 -6.13 -32.57 8.58
C GLU A 392 -5.80 -31.07 8.64
N VAL A 393 -6.02 -30.38 7.52
CA VAL A 393 -5.89 -28.92 7.39
C VAL A 393 -7.14 -28.38 6.69
N ASN A 394 -7.88 -27.52 7.39
CA ASN A 394 -9.14 -26.93 6.90
C ASN A 394 -10.15 -27.98 6.36
N GLY A 395 -10.27 -29.11 7.03
CA GLY A 395 -11.20 -30.19 6.65
C GLY A 395 -10.73 -31.10 5.51
N VAL A 396 -9.46 -30.98 5.09
CA VAL A 396 -8.86 -31.80 4.02
C VAL A 396 -7.63 -32.52 4.57
N MET A 397 -7.51 -33.83 4.27
CA MET A 397 -6.31 -34.59 4.60
C MET A 397 -5.20 -34.26 3.59
N VAL A 398 -4.04 -33.91 4.09
CA VAL A 398 -2.89 -33.46 3.29
C VAL A 398 -1.60 -34.13 3.73
N ASP A 399 -0.81 -34.57 2.76
CA ASP A 399 0.49 -35.20 2.94
C ASP A 399 1.65 -34.28 2.53
N ASN A 400 2.87 -34.83 2.43
CA ASN A 400 4.07 -34.06 2.08
C ASN A 400 3.99 -33.40 0.69
N ARG A 401 3.14 -33.87 -0.22
CA ARG A 401 2.97 -33.29 -1.56
C ARG A 401 2.42 -31.89 -1.57
N TRP A 402 1.76 -31.47 -0.47
CA TRP A 402 1.12 -30.16 -0.32
C TRP A 402 1.98 -29.14 0.43
N ILE A 403 3.14 -29.57 0.97
CA ILE A 403 4.00 -28.67 1.75
C ILE A 403 4.78 -27.74 0.82
N VAL A 404 4.72 -26.45 1.11
CA VAL A 404 5.53 -25.42 0.44
C VAL A 404 6.96 -25.49 1.00
N PRO A 405 8.02 -25.40 0.17
CA PRO A 405 9.39 -25.42 0.66
C PRO A 405 9.65 -24.31 1.68
N TYR A 406 10.27 -24.65 2.80
CA TYR A 406 10.49 -23.72 3.91
C TYR A 406 11.84 -23.94 4.60
N ASN A 407 12.30 -22.92 5.33
CA ASN A 407 13.43 -23.08 6.24
C ASN A 407 12.91 -23.30 7.67
N PRO A 408 13.29 -24.38 8.37
CA PRO A 408 12.78 -24.72 9.69
C PRO A 408 13.01 -23.62 10.74
N TYR A 409 14.20 -23.05 10.75
CA TYR A 409 14.55 -22.01 11.71
C TYR A 409 13.72 -20.73 11.53
N LEU A 410 13.62 -20.23 10.27
CA LEU A 410 12.83 -19.02 10.00
C LEU A 410 11.35 -19.24 10.27
N SER A 411 10.80 -20.40 9.87
CA SER A 411 9.39 -20.72 10.08
C SER A 411 9.04 -20.80 11.56
N ALA A 412 9.84 -21.52 12.36
CA ALA A 412 9.63 -21.63 13.80
C ALA A 412 9.75 -20.26 14.50
N LYS A 413 10.75 -19.44 14.10
CA LYS A 413 11.04 -18.16 14.75
C LYS A 413 10.01 -17.08 14.45
N PHE A 414 9.55 -16.97 13.19
CA PHE A 414 8.73 -15.85 12.75
C PHE A 414 7.24 -16.20 12.62
N ASP A 415 6.90 -17.49 12.71
CA ASP A 415 5.52 -17.97 12.71
C ASP A 415 4.66 -17.34 11.61
N CYS A 416 5.10 -17.51 10.36
CA CYS A 416 4.36 -17.02 9.19
C CYS A 416 4.69 -17.84 7.93
N HIS A 417 3.98 -17.55 6.84
CA HIS A 417 4.32 -18.15 5.55
C HIS A 417 5.67 -17.62 5.05
N ILE A 418 6.70 -18.45 5.08
CA ILE A 418 8.03 -18.16 4.56
C ILE A 418 8.44 -19.27 3.58
N ASN A 419 8.13 -19.07 2.29
CA ASN A 419 8.62 -19.94 1.24
C ASN A 419 10.09 -19.64 0.96
N VAL A 420 10.93 -20.67 0.91
CA VAL A 420 12.36 -20.58 0.57
C VAL A 420 12.63 -21.50 -0.59
N GLU A 421 13.10 -20.94 -1.69
CA GLU A 421 13.47 -21.71 -2.90
C GLU A 421 14.94 -21.47 -3.22
N SER A 422 15.67 -22.55 -3.48
CA SER A 422 17.03 -22.49 -4.03
C SER A 422 16.97 -22.26 -5.55
N LEU A 423 17.84 -21.38 -6.04
CA LEU A 423 17.90 -20.98 -7.43
C LEU A 423 19.25 -21.40 -8.03
N VAL A 424 19.35 -22.66 -8.44
CA VAL A 424 20.61 -23.24 -8.96
C VAL A 424 20.91 -22.82 -10.41
N SER A 425 19.92 -22.29 -11.16
CA SER A 425 20.03 -22.05 -12.59
C SER A 425 19.86 -20.57 -12.99
N PHE A 426 20.49 -20.20 -14.12
CA PHE A 426 20.39 -18.87 -14.77
C PHE A 426 18.97 -18.51 -15.26
N SER A 427 18.06 -19.46 -15.38
CA SER A 427 16.66 -19.23 -15.77
C SER A 427 15.89 -18.35 -14.77
N THR A 428 16.46 -18.14 -13.59
CA THR A 428 15.93 -17.36 -12.48
C THR A 428 15.85 -15.85 -12.72
N LEU A 429 16.47 -15.31 -13.76
CA LEU A 429 16.26 -13.95 -14.22
C LEU A 429 14.79 -13.64 -14.52
N LYS A 430 13.97 -14.64 -14.84
CA LYS A 430 12.51 -14.48 -14.97
C LYS A 430 11.86 -14.00 -13.68
N TYR A 431 12.36 -14.41 -12.51
CA TYR A 431 11.84 -13.98 -11.21
C TYR A 431 12.16 -12.51 -10.93
N VAL A 432 13.37 -12.05 -11.29
CA VAL A 432 13.74 -10.63 -11.18
C VAL A 432 12.79 -9.77 -12.01
N HIS A 433 12.55 -10.15 -13.27
CA HIS A 433 11.61 -9.44 -14.12
C HIS A 433 10.18 -9.50 -13.61
N LYS A 434 9.72 -10.66 -13.15
CA LYS A 434 8.33 -10.83 -12.71
C LYS A 434 7.99 -10.05 -11.44
N TYR A 435 8.90 -9.98 -10.48
CA TYR A 435 8.60 -9.41 -9.16
C TYR A 435 9.17 -7.99 -8.97
N ILE A 436 10.32 -7.67 -9.53
CA ILE A 436 10.93 -6.35 -9.38
C ILE A 436 10.38 -5.35 -10.40
N HIS A 437 10.02 -5.82 -11.60
CA HIS A 437 9.53 -4.95 -12.68
C HIS A 437 7.99 -4.77 -12.69
N LYS A 438 7.26 -5.52 -11.87
CA LYS A 438 5.78 -5.56 -11.94
C LYS A 438 5.12 -4.18 -11.76
N GLY A 439 5.69 -3.28 -10.96
CA GLY A 439 5.08 -1.99 -10.67
C GLY A 439 3.72 -2.09 -9.98
N SER A 440 3.02 -0.98 -9.91
CA SER A 440 1.64 -0.94 -9.41
C SER A 440 0.68 -1.54 -10.43
N ASP A 441 -0.34 -2.27 -9.97
CA ASP A 441 -1.40 -2.77 -10.84
C ASP A 441 -2.11 -1.57 -11.50
N ARG A 442 -2.31 -1.64 -12.81
CA ARG A 442 -3.06 -0.62 -13.56
C ARG A 442 -4.53 -1.03 -13.58
N ALA A 443 -5.41 -0.12 -13.19
CA ALA A 443 -6.84 -0.25 -13.39
C ALA A 443 -7.26 0.66 -14.55
N THR A 444 -8.06 0.13 -15.48
CA THR A 444 -8.74 0.95 -16.48
C THR A 444 -10.02 1.46 -15.84
N LEU A 445 -10.16 2.78 -15.76
CA LEU A 445 -11.40 3.42 -15.32
C LEU A 445 -12.22 3.71 -16.57
N GLU A 446 -13.33 3.00 -16.76
CA GLU A 446 -14.32 3.32 -17.78
C GLU A 446 -15.35 4.26 -17.14
N VAL A 447 -15.37 5.52 -17.60
CA VAL A 447 -16.37 6.49 -17.17
C VAL A 447 -17.54 6.36 -18.16
N SER A 448 -18.54 5.56 -17.81
CA SER A 448 -19.80 5.56 -18.54
C SER A 448 -20.52 6.89 -18.31
N PRO A 449 -21.03 7.57 -19.36
CA PRO A 449 -21.83 8.75 -19.15
C PRO A 449 -23.07 8.37 -18.32
N PHE A 450 -23.26 9.06 -17.20
CA PHE A 450 -24.40 8.85 -16.32
C PHE A 450 -25.68 9.13 -17.14
N ILE A 451 -26.41 8.08 -17.48
CA ILE A 451 -27.79 8.22 -17.96
C ILE A 451 -28.57 8.69 -16.74
N SER A 452 -29.01 9.93 -16.75
CA SER A 452 -29.86 10.51 -15.73
C SER A 452 -31.17 9.70 -15.66
N SER A 453 -31.20 8.65 -14.86
CA SER A 453 -32.45 8.05 -14.43
C SER A 453 -33.02 8.97 -13.36
N THR A 454 -34.09 9.59 -13.66
CA THR A 454 -34.98 10.36 -12.80
C THR A 454 -35.17 9.67 -11.46
N PHE A 455 -34.50 10.19 -10.41
CA PHE A 455 -34.89 9.88 -9.05
C PHE A 455 -36.20 10.63 -8.75
N SER A 456 -37.31 9.89 -8.69
CA SER A 456 -38.52 10.37 -8.03
C SER A 456 -38.23 10.56 -6.56
N PRO A 457 -38.58 11.71 -5.97
CA PRO A 457 -38.41 11.89 -4.53
C PRO A 457 -39.50 11.11 -3.80
N CYS A 458 -39.09 10.24 -2.89
CA CYS A 458 -39.91 9.82 -1.75
C CYS A 458 -39.73 10.77 -0.59
#